data_6741ef00e97823f19c944bd83df7351a
#
_entry.id   6741ef00e97823f19c944bd83df7351a
#
_cell.length_a   1.000
_cell.length_b   1.000
_cell.length_c   1.000
_cell.angle_alpha   90.00
_cell.angle_beta   90.00
_cell.angle_gamma   90.00
#
_symmetry.space_group_name_H-M   'P 1'
#
loop_
_entity.id
_entity.type
_entity.pdbx_description
1 polymer ?
#
loop_
_entity_poly.entity_id
_entity_poly.type
_entity_poly.pdbx_seq_one_letter_code
_entity_poly.pdbx_strand_id
1 'polypeptide(L)'
;MELIKQAEAFIVDQLGPFGPLMLVGALGFMMIVATLPFLLKKEKDPLDRLKANQRTVQNMPGKTEKLRNASGKDKLEKYASFLEPQDEEDYSAVKLKLMQAGYQSKNAVRMFHFAQFALGIVGLILGAIYALLNSSPEATTQDMLVWVLLPGGAGYMLPKYWVTRRQAMRQEAITNGFPDSLDMLLVCVEAGQSLDQGIVRVSQELKSGFPDLSGELEIVSQQMKAGKDKESVLKDMAERCGVQDITSFTTVLIQSQQFGTSISDALRVYAGEMRDKRVMRAEEAANKLPTKMTLATMMLTVPPLLLILIGPSIHGISQNMGGG
;
A
#
# COMPACT_ATOMS: atom_id res chain seq x y z
N MET A 1 7.10 -34.70 27.59
CA MET A 1 8.40 -34.03 27.71
C MET A 1 9.56 -34.90 27.27
N GLU A 2 9.55 -36.22 27.50
CA GLU A 2 10.66 -37.13 27.11
C GLU A 2 10.81 -37.29 25.60
N LEU A 3 9.73 -37.35 24.82
CA LEU A 3 9.76 -37.43 23.35
C LEU A 3 10.42 -36.21 22.67
N ILE A 4 10.25 -35.03 23.24
CA ILE A 4 10.87 -33.80 22.71
C ILE A 4 12.37 -33.80 22.98
N LYS A 5 12.80 -34.24 24.18
CA LYS A 5 14.23 -34.38 24.53
C LYS A 5 14.95 -35.49 23.74
N GLN A 6 14.25 -36.58 23.40
CA GLN A 6 14.81 -37.63 22.55
C GLN A 6 14.95 -37.16 21.09
N ALA A 7 13.99 -36.41 20.56
CA ALA A 7 14.08 -35.81 19.25
C ALA A 7 15.19 -34.74 19.17
N GLU A 8 15.35 -33.95 20.22
CA GLU A 8 16.42 -32.94 20.34
C GLU A 8 17.80 -33.60 20.37
N ALA A 9 17.96 -34.64 21.17
CA ALA A 9 19.21 -35.41 21.26
C ALA A 9 19.58 -36.07 19.91
N PHE A 10 18.62 -36.65 19.20
CA PHE A 10 18.83 -37.27 17.88
C PHE A 10 19.24 -36.25 16.80
N ILE A 11 18.63 -35.05 16.85
CA ILE A 11 18.94 -33.96 15.92
C ILE A 11 20.32 -33.36 16.19
N VAL A 12 20.69 -33.23 17.47
CA VAL A 12 22.01 -32.72 17.88
C VAL A 12 23.10 -33.71 17.52
N ASP A 13 22.84 -35.04 17.59
CA ASP A 13 23.81 -36.09 17.26
C ASP A 13 24.10 -36.17 15.75
N GLN A 14 23.10 -35.91 14.88
CA GLN A 14 23.29 -35.97 13.42
C GLN A 14 23.70 -34.64 12.76
N LEU A 15 23.25 -33.49 13.28
CA LEU A 15 23.45 -32.15 12.67
C LEU A 15 24.33 -31.22 13.54
N GLY A 16 24.89 -31.74 14.65
CA GLY A 16 25.69 -30.94 15.58
C GLY A 16 24.84 -30.05 16.50
N PRO A 17 25.48 -29.26 17.39
CA PRO A 17 24.77 -28.43 18.38
C PRO A 17 23.82 -27.43 17.80
N PHE A 18 23.88 -27.17 16.49
CA PHE A 18 23.00 -26.25 15.74
C PHE A 18 21.84 -26.95 15.00
N GLY A 19 21.71 -28.29 15.14
CA GLY A 19 20.71 -29.10 14.45
C GLY A 19 19.26 -28.62 14.62
N PRO A 20 18.77 -28.38 15.85
CA PRO A 20 17.40 -27.89 16.08
C PRO A 20 17.12 -26.56 15.40
N LEU A 21 18.11 -25.68 15.36
CA LEU A 21 17.98 -24.35 14.75
C LEU A 21 17.98 -24.39 13.22
N MET A 22 18.80 -25.28 12.61
CA MET A 22 18.79 -25.56 11.18
C MET A 22 17.43 -26.14 10.75
N LEU A 23 16.83 -26.98 11.57
CA LEU A 23 15.53 -27.58 11.29
C LEU A 23 14.39 -26.56 11.34
N VAL A 24 14.39 -25.66 12.34
CA VAL A 24 13.44 -24.55 12.42
C VAL A 24 13.64 -23.56 11.25
N GLY A 25 14.90 -23.26 10.89
CA GLY A 25 15.24 -22.42 9.73
C GLY A 25 14.80 -23.04 8.41
N ALA A 26 15.01 -24.34 8.20
CA ALA A 26 14.56 -25.06 7.02
C ALA A 26 13.03 -25.13 6.93
N LEU A 27 12.33 -25.30 8.04
CA LEU A 27 10.88 -25.34 8.12
C LEU A 27 10.28 -23.97 7.83
N GLY A 28 10.91 -22.88 8.34
CA GLY A 28 10.55 -21.51 7.99
C GLY A 28 10.78 -21.18 6.51
N PHE A 29 11.93 -21.61 5.97
CA PHE A 29 12.24 -21.45 4.54
C PHE A 29 11.27 -22.23 3.64
N MET A 30 10.91 -23.45 4.01
CA MET A 30 9.91 -24.27 3.30
C MET A 30 8.52 -23.58 3.32
N MET A 31 8.11 -22.99 4.44
CA MET A 31 6.88 -22.20 4.51
C MET A 31 6.92 -20.99 3.59
N ILE A 32 8.06 -20.31 3.48
CA ILE A 32 8.24 -19.15 2.58
C ILE A 32 8.11 -19.59 1.13
N VAL A 33 8.83 -20.64 0.74
CA VAL A 33 8.78 -21.18 -0.63
C VAL A 33 7.38 -21.68 -0.99
N ALA A 34 6.63 -22.23 -0.04
CA ALA A 34 5.25 -22.64 -0.22
C ALA A 34 4.28 -21.45 -0.38
N THR A 35 4.61 -20.28 0.18
CA THR A 35 3.75 -19.06 0.09
C THR A 35 4.09 -18.18 -1.11
N LEU A 36 5.33 -18.26 -1.64
CA LEU A 36 5.80 -17.47 -2.78
C LEU A 36 4.91 -17.63 -4.04
N PRO A 37 4.52 -18.85 -4.49
CA PRO A 37 3.65 -19.02 -5.64
C PRO A 37 2.23 -18.48 -5.39
N PHE A 38 1.82 -18.35 -4.13
CA PHE A 38 0.52 -17.79 -3.76
C PHE A 38 0.53 -16.24 -3.83
N LEU A 39 1.66 -15.61 -3.49
CA LEU A 39 1.89 -14.16 -3.60
C LEU A 39 2.09 -13.70 -5.07
N LEU A 40 2.70 -14.55 -5.90
CA LEU A 40 2.99 -14.24 -7.31
C LEU A 40 1.82 -14.55 -8.25
N LYS A 41 0.78 -15.25 -7.78
CA LYS A 41 -0.40 -15.55 -8.58
C LYS A 41 -1.23 -14.27 -8.75
N LYS A 42 -0.98 -13.56 -9.84
CA LYS A 42 -1.77 -12.42 -10.30
C LYS A 42 -3.22 -12.90 -10.45
N GLU A 43 -4.09 -12.52 -9.52
CA GLU A 43 -5.53 -12.79 -9.66
C GLU A 43 -5.99 -12.14 -10.97
N LYS A 44 -6.50 -12.95 -11.88
CA LYS A 44 -7.13 -12.46 -13.10
C LYS A 44 -8.34 -11.63 -12.68
N ASP A 45 -8.35 -10.38 -13.11
CA ASP A 45 -9.41 -9.42 -12.87
C ASP A 45 -10.79 -10.10 -13.11
N PRO A 46 -11.72 -10.08 -12.16
CA PRO A 46 -13.06 -10.63 -12.34
C PRO A 46 -13.78 -10.04 -13.57
N LEU A 47 -13.39 -8.85 -14.01
CA LEU A 47 -13.90 -8.20 -15.22
C LEU A 47 -13.44 -8.90 -16.50
N ASP A 48 -12.26 -9.51 -16.53
CA ASP A 48 -11.81 -10.32 -17.67
C ASP A 48 -12.62 -11.61 -17.83
N ARG A 49 -13.12 -12.15 -16.72
CA ARG A 49 -14.05 -13.31 -16.75
C ARG A 49 -15.43 -12.92 -17.28
N LEU A 50 -15.91 -11.72 -16.98
CA LEU A 50 -17.18 -11.22 -17.54
C LEU A 50 -17.05 -10.92 -19.03
N LYS A 51 -15.94 -10.35 -19.49
CA LYS A 51 -15.66 -10.11 -20.91
C LYS A 51 -15.50 -11.43 -21.70
N ALA A 52 -14.88 -12.45 -21.09
CA ALA A 52 -14.78 -13.77 -21.71
C ALA A 52 -16.15 -14.47 -21.80
N ASN A 53 -16.99 -14.38 -20.76
CA ASN A 53 -18.35 -14.93 -20.78
C ASN A 53 -19.28 -14.22 -21.77
N GLN A 54 -19.18 -12.89 -21.94
CA GLN A 54 -19.96 -12.17 -22.94
C GLN A 54 -19.63 -12.58 -24.37
N ARG A 55 -18.37 -12.93 -24.67
CA ARG A 55 -17.97 -13.45 -25.98
C ARG A 55 -18.47 -14.88 -26.24
N THR A 56 -18.65 -15.66 -25.19
CA THR A 56 -19.14 -17.06 -25.29
C THR A 56 -20.67 -17.15 -25.38
N VAL A 57 -21.39 -16.20 -24.76
CA VAL A 57 -22.86 -16.13 -24.76
C VAL A 57 -23.41 -15.70 -26.14
N GLN A 58 -22.63 -14.96 -26.94
CA GLN A 58 -23.05 -14.57 -28.27
C GLN A 58 -23.05 -15.72 -29.30
N ASN A 59 -22.47 -16.89 -28.97
CA ASN A 59 -22.28 -18.00 -29.89
C ASN A 59 -22.99 -19.32 -29.53
N MET A 60 -23.95 -19.36 -28.56
CA MET A 60 -24.72 -20.59 -28.29
C MET A 60 -26.22 -20.33 -28.11
N PRO A 61 -27.10 -20.99 -28.85
CA PRO A 61 -28.54 -20.99 -28.62
C PRO A 61 -28.90 -21.96 -27.47
N GLY A 62 -29.44 -21.43 -26.41
CA GLY A 62 -30.36 -22.10 -25.50
C GLY A 62 -29.82 -23.22 -24.62
N LYS A 63 -29.23 -22.86 -23.45
CA LYS A 63 -29.33 -23.67 -22.25
C LYS A 63 -29.11 -22.76 -21.03
N THR A 64 -30.13 -22.60 -20.20
CA THR A 64 -30.07 -21.99 -18.89
C THR A 64 -29.28 -22.89 -17.94
N GLU A 65 -27.97 -22.71 -17.85
CA GLU A 65 -27.15 -23.30 -16.79
C GLU A 65 -27.18 -22.39 -15.56
N LYS A 66 -27.65 -22.96 -14.45
CA LYS A 66 -27.56 -22.34 -13.11
C LYS A 66 -26.10 -21.97 -12.84
N LEU A 67 -25.83 -20.67 -12.68
CA LEU A 67 -24.56 -20.14 -12.21
C LEU A 67 -24.28 -20.67 -10.80
N ARG A 68 -23.63 -21.81 -10.72
CA ARG A 68 -23.08 -22.34 -9.47
C ARG A 68 -21.78 -21.62 -9.24
N ASN A 69 -21.76 -20.63 -8.32
CA ASN A 69 -20.54 -20.04 -7.79
C ASN A 69 -19.66 -21.16 -7.21
N ALA A 70 -18.74 -21.67 -8.03
CA ALA A 70 -17.63 -22.46 -7.52
C ALA A 70 -16.67 -21.49 -6.81
N SER A 71 -17.04 -21.08 -5.61
CA SER A 71 -16.08 -20.53 -4.63
C SER A 71 -15.07 -21.64 -4.38
N GLY A 72 -13.89 -21.51 -4.98
CA GLY A 72 -12.76 -22.35 -4.60
C GLY A 72 -12.60 -22.19 -3.09
N LYS A 73 -12.72 -23.31 -2.34
CA LYS A 73 -12.52 -23.34 -0.90
C LYS A 73 -11.19 -22.68 -0.60
N ASP A 74 -11.26 -21.48 -0.07
CA ASP A 74 -10.07 -20.70 0.30
C ASP A 74 -9.42 -21.44 1.47
N LYS A 75 -8.23 -21.99 1.24
CA LYS A 75 -7.52 -22.76 2.27
C LYS A 75 -7.19 -21.92 3.51
N LEU A 76 -7.24 -20.58 3.35
CA LEU A 76 -7.05 -19.62 4.43
C LEU A 76 -8.31 -19.39 5.27
N GLU A 77 -9.50 -19.82 4.80
CA GLU A 77 -10.77 -19.70 5.56
C GLU A 77 -10.73 -20.45 6.88
N LYS A 78 -9.94 -21.53 6.94
CA LYS A 78 -9.74 -22.34 8.14
C LYS A 78 -8.95 -21.63 9.25
N TYR A 79 -8.16 -20.60 8.88
CA TYR A 79 -7.35 -19.79 9.80
C TYR A 79 -7.85 -18.34 9.90
N ALA A 80 -9.04 -18.06 9.35
CA ALA A 80 -9.61 -16.71 9.31
C ALA A 80 -9.71 -16.08 10.72
N SER A 81 -10.18 -16.84 11.72
CA SER A 81 -10.32 -16.36 13.09
C SER A 81 -8.99 -16.00 13.78
N PHE A 82 -7.87 -16.53 13.30
CA PHE A 82 -6.54 -16.22 13.83
C PHE A 82 -5.86 -15.06 13.07
N LEU A 83 -6.18 -14.89 11.79
CA LEU A 83 -5.59 -13.89 10.91
C LEU A 83 -6.40 -12.59 10.83
N GLU A 84 -7.65 -12.59 11.28
CA GLU A 84 -8.49 -11.40 11.31
C GLU A 84 -8.38 -10.74 12.70
N PRO A 85 -8.14 -9.41 12.77
CA PRO A 85 -8.23 -8.67 14.02
C PRO A 85 -9.60 -8.88 14.65
N GLN A 86 -9.64 -9.10 15.96
CA GLN A 86 -10.91 -9.30 16.69
C GLN A 86 -11.68 -7.99 16.89
N ASP A 87 -11.01 -6.85 16.79
CA ASP A 87 -11.62 -5.54 16.86
C ASP A 87 -12.15 -5.12 15.48
N GLU A 88 -13.46 -4.90 15.38
CA GLU A 88 -14.13 -4.48 14.15
C GLU A 88 -13.60 -3.12 13.64
N GLU A 89 -13.18 -2.23 14.52
CA GLU A 89 -12.61 -0.93 14.17
C GLU A 89 -11.24 -1.07 13.48
N ASP A 90 -10.34 -1.89 14.04
CA ASP A 90 -9.03 -2.15 13.44
C ASP A 90 -9.15 -2.89 12.10
N TYR A 91 -10.08 -3.86 12.02
CA TYR A 91 -10.36 -4.54 10.75
C TYR A 91 -10.84 -3.58 9.68
N SER A 92 -11.77 -2.67 10.03
CA SER A 92 -12.32 -1.68 9.10
C SER A 92 -11.26 -0.67 8.66
N ALA A 93 -10.39 -0.21 9.56
CA ALA A 93 -9.30 0.72 9.27
C ALA A 93 -8.24 0.11 8.34
N VAL A 94 -7.83 -1.13 8.58
CA VAL A 94 -6.88 -1.85 7.71
C VAL A 94 -7.51 -2.13 6.34
N LYS A 95 -8.77 -2.53 6.30
CA LYS A 95 -9.52 -2.74 5.06
C LYS A 95 -9.60 -1.47 4.22
N LEU A 96 -9.89 -0.32 4.84
CA LEU A 96 -9.95 0.97 4.17
C LEU A 96 -8.57 1.36 3.59
N LYS A 97 -7.49 1.22 4.36
CA LYS A 97 -6.13 1.48 3.88
C LYS A 97 -5.75 0.60 2.68
N LEU A 98 -6.11 -0.67 2.72
CA LEU A 98 -5.86 -1.59 1.61
C LEU A 98 -6.68 -1.22 0.36
N MET A 99 -7.95 -0.83 0.54
CA MET A 99 -8.77 -0.32 -0.57
C MET A 99 -8.17 0.94 -1.19
N GLN A 100 -7.71 1.89 -0.37
CA GLN A 100 -7.04 3.11 -0.81
C GLN A 100 -5.70 2.83 -1.50
N ALA A 101 -5.00 1.76 -1.12
CA ALA A 101 -3.81 1.28 -1.80
C ALA A 101 -4.10 0.52 -3.12
N GLY A 102 -5.38 0.29 -3.47
CA GLY A 102 -5.82 -0.40 -4.68
C GLY A 102 -6.05 -1.90 -4.54
N TYR A 103 -6.01 -2.44 -3.31
CA TYR A 103 -6.31 -3.84 -3.05
C TYR A 103 -7.79 -4.02 -2.73
N GLN A 104 -8.61 -4.27 -3.75
CA GLN A 104 -10.07 -4.42 -3.62
C GLN A 104 -10.52 -5.86 -3.36
N SER A 105 -9.59 -6.82 -3.20
CA SER A 105 -9.89 -8.23 -2.97
C SER A 105 -10.53 -8.42 -1.57
N LYS A 106 -11.55 -9.29 -1.48
CA LYS A 106 -12.17 -9.66 -0.20
C LYS A 106 -11.17 -10.27 0.79
N ASN A 107 -10.09 -10.86 0.30
CA ASN A 107 -9.07 -11.52 1.10
C ASN A 107 -7.84 -10.63 1.37
N ALA A 108 -7.88 -9.35 0.96
CA ALA A 108 -6.73 -8.45 1.07
C ALA A 108 -6.24 -8.31 2.53
N VAL A 109 -7.17 -8.18 3.48
CA VAL A 109 -6.85 -8.05 4.91
C VAL A 109 -6.14 -9.31 5.43
N ARG A 110 -6.68 -10.50 5.12
CA ARG A 110 -6.05 -11.77 5.51
C ARG A 110 -4.65 -11.94 4.93
N MET A 111 -4.48 -11.64 3.63
CA MET A 111 -3.17 -11.71 2.98
C MET A 111 -2.18 -10.72 3.58
N PHE A 112 -2.64 -9.53 3.97
CA PHE A 112 -1.80 -8.53 4.59
C PHE A 112 -1.28 -9.00 5.95
N HIS A 113 -2.14 -9.48 6.85
CA HIS A 113 -1.73 -10.00 8.15
C HIS A 113 -0.87 -11.26 8.01
N PHE A 114 -1.23 -12.16 7.09
CA PHE A 114 -0.39 -13.32 6.80
C PHE A 114 1.02 -12.92 6.35
N ALA A 115 1.14 -11.93 5.47
CA ALA A 115 2.43 -11.41 5.03
C ALA A 115 3.22 -10.78 6.19
N GLN A 116 2.54 -10.05 7.10
CA GLN A 116 3.20 -9.50 8.30
C GLN A 116 3.77 -10.58 9.20
N PHE A 117 2.99 -11.61 9.51
CA PHE A 117 3.46 -12.72 10.36
C PHE A 117 4.56 -13.53 9.68
N ALA A 118 4.39 -13.86 8.40
CA ALA A 118 5.37 -14.62 7.66
C ALA A 118 6.73 -13.89 7.59
N LEU A 119 6.73 -12.60 7.22
CA LEU A 119 7.95 -11.79 7.15
C LEU A 119 8.55 -11.52 8.53
N GLY A 120 7.73 -11.35 9.57
CA GLY A 120 8.20 -11.24 10.95
C GLY A 120 8.94 -12.49 11.41
N ILE A 121 8.36 -13.68 11.20
CA ILE A 121 8.99 -14.97 11.54
C ILE A 121 10.29 -15.17 10.74
N VAL A 122 10.29 -14.85 9.46
CA VAL A 122 11.50 -14.91 8.62
C VAL A 122 12.58 -13.99 9.16
N GLY A 123 12.23 -12.76 9.54
CA GLY A 123 13.17 -11.82 10.14
C GLY A 123 13.76 -12.35 11.45
N LEU A 124 12.94 -12.95 12.32
CA LEU A 124 13.40 -13.57 13.56
C LEU A 124 14.37 -14.72 13.29
N ILE A 125 14.06 -15.60 12.31
CA ILE A 125 14.91 -16.73 11.94
C ILE A 125 16.26 -16.24 11.39
N LEU A 126 16.24 -15.27 10.47
CA LEU A 126 17.46 -14.68 9.92
C LEU A 126 18.30 -13.99 10.99
N GLY A 127 17.66 -13.27 11.92
CA GLY A 127 18.33 -12.65 13.06
C GLY A 127 18.96 -13.69 13.99
N ALA A 128 18.26 -14.79 14.26
CA ALA A 128 18.78 -15.88 15.08
C ALA A 128 19.98 -16.58 14.41
N ILE A 129 19.90 -16.85 13.11
CA ILE A 129 21.01 -17.43 12.34
C ILE A 129 22.21 -16.50 12.36
N TYR A 130 21.99 -15.20 12.11
CA TYR A 130 23.07 -14.22 12.15
C TYR A 130 23.71 -14.11 13.53
N ALA A 131 22.90 -14.04 14.60
CA ALA A 131 23.39 -14.02 15.97
C ALA A 131 24.25 -15.23 16.30
N LEU A 132 23.87 -16.44 15.86
CA LEU A 132 24.62 -17.65 16.10
C LEU A 132 25.95 -17.74 15.31
N LEU A 133 25.94 -17.29 14.06
CA LEU A 133 27.15 -17.30 13.22
C LEU A 133 28.17 -16.24 13.68
N ASN A 134 27.74 -15.16 14.28
CA ASN A 134 28.59 -14.03 14.66
C ASN A 134 28.78 -13.89 16.18
N SER A 135 28.27 -14.84 16.98
CA SER A 135 28.42 -14.83 18.44
C SER A 135 29.87 -15.15 18.83
N SER A 136 30.57 -14.16 19.39
CA SER A 136 31.81 -14.36 20.10
C SER A 136 31.53 -15.03 21.47
N PRO A 137 32.46 -15.81 22.06
CA PRO A 137 32.25 -16.46 23.34
C PRO A 137 31.91 -15.52 24.52
N GLU A 138 32.11 -14.21 24.35
CA GLU A 138 31.85 -13.17 25.33
C GLU A 138 30.56 -12.37 25.04
N ALA A 139 29.76 -12.75 24.03
CA ALA A 139 28.57 -12.03 23.67
C ALA A 139 27.54 -12.06 24.80
N THR A 140 27.11 -10.88 25.24
CA THR A 140 26.07 -10.73 26.28
C THR A 140 24.71 -11.17 25.74
N THR A 141 23.88 -11.81 26.58
CA THR A 141 22.51 -12.20 26.21
C THR A 141 21.69 -11.01 25.67
N GLN A 142 21.99 -9.79 26.07
CA GLN A 142 21.37 -8.57 25.59
C GLN A 142 21.72 -8.31 24.11
N ASP A 143 22.95 -8.52 23.70
CA ASP A 143 23.38 -8.33 22.31
C ASP A 143 22.71 -9.34 21.39
N MET A 144 22.60 -10.60 21.81
CA MET A 144 21.87 -11.64 21.07
C MET A 144 20.39 -11.29 20.88
N LEU A 145 19.73 -10.77 21.93
CA LEU A 145 18.33 -10.34 21.85
C LEU A 145 18.12 -9.23 20.83
N VAL A 146 18.99 -8.22 20.79
CA VAL A 146 18.91 -7.11 19.84
C VAL A 146 19.07 -7.63 18.39
N TRP A 147 20.06 -8.50 18.13
CA TRP A 147 20.29 -9.03 16.79
C TRP A 147 19.18 -9.95 16.28
N VAL A 148 18.40 -10.55 17.17
CA VAL A 148 17.22 -11.36 16.81
C VAL A 148 15.97 -10.50 16.65
N LEU A 149 15.69 -9.59 17.59
CA LEU A 149 14.46 -8.81 17.60
C LEU A 149 14.43 -7.72 16.52
N LEU A 150 15.58 -7.12 16.19
CA LEU A 150 15.64 -6.02 15.22
C LEU A 150 15.24 -6.46 13.81
N PRO A 151 15.77 -7.56 13.23
CA PRO A 151 15.32 -8.05 11.92
C PRO A 151 13.88 -8.56 11.95
N GLY A 152 13.42 -9.15 13.06
CA GLY A 152 12.02 -9.58 13.24
C GLY A 152 11.05 -8.42 13.21
N GLY A 153 11.33 -7.35 13.95
CA GLY A 153 10.56 -6.12 13.97
C GLY A 153 10.55 -5.42 12.60
N ALA A 154 11.70 -5.35 11.93
CA ALA A 154 11.82 -4.81 10.60
C ALA A 154 10.97 -5.61 9.59
N GLY A 155 11.04 -6.94 9.64
CA GLY A 155 10.23 -7.83 8.77
C GLY A 155 8.73 -7.65 8.99
N TYR A 156 8.28 -7.49 10.23
CA TYR A 156 6.89 -7.23 10.55
C TYR A 156 6.41 -5.85 10.06
N MET A 157 7.27 -4.82 10.08
CA MET A 157 6.93 -3.47 9.65
C MET A 157 6.96 -3.29 8.11
N LEU A 158 7.69 -4.13 7.39
CA LEU A 158 7.88 -4.04 5.94
C LEU A 158 6.57 -4.00 5.14
N PRO A 159 5.59 -4.91 5.33
CA PRO A 159 4.32 -4.87 4.60
C PRO A 159 3.51 -3.61 4.90
N LYS A 160 3.53 -3.14 6.14
CA LYS A 160 2.85 -1.91 6.57
C LYS A 160 3.42 -0.68 5.84
N TYR A 161 4.73 -0.57 5.80
CA TYR A 161 5.43 0.50 5.07
C TYR A 161 5.11 0.45 3.57
N TRP A 162 5.13 -0.74 2.97
CA TRP A 162 4.85 -0.91 1.55
C TRP A 162 3.42 -0.51 1.18
N VAL A 163 2.42 -0.95 1.95
CA VAL A 163 1.02 -0.57 1.74
C VAL A 163 0.83 0.95 1.91
N THR A 164 1.41 1.55 2.95
CA THR A 164 1.32 3.00 3.18
C THR A 164 1.96 3.80 2.03
N ARG A 165 3.13 3.36 1.57
CA ARG A 165 3.81 4.00 0.43
C ARG A 165 3.00 3.87 -0.86
N ARG A 166 2.42 2.69 -1.11
CA ARG A 166 1.57 2.46 -2.28
C ARG A 166 0.29 3.28 -2.23
N GLN A 167 -0.33 3.38 -1.05
CA GLN A 167 -1.48 4.26 -0.81
C GLN A 167 -1.14 5.71 -1.16
N ALA A 168 -0.02 6.23 -0.65
CA ALA A 168 0.42 7.60 -0.91
C ALA A 168 0.68 7.85 -2.41
N MET A 169 1.37 6.93 -3.09
CA MET A 169 1.62 7.06 -4.54
C MET A 169 0.30 7.07 -5.35
N ARG A 170 -0.66 6.20 -4.96
CA ARG A 170 -1.97 6.14 -5.64
C ARG A 170 -2.78 7.40 -5.38
N GLN A 171 -2.80 7.91 -4.16
CA GLN A 171 -3.48 9.18 -3.82
C GLN A 171 -2.86 10.36 -4.56
N GLU A 172 -1.55 10.40 -4.69
CA GLU A 172 -0.84 11.42 -5.47
C GLU A 172 -1.20 11.34 -6.98
N ALA A 173 -1.21 10.14 -7.56
CA ALA A 173 -1.62 9.93 -8.94
C ALA A 173 -3.07 10.38 -9.20
N ILE A 174 -3.99 10.05 -8.28
CA ILE A 174 -5.39 10.48 -8.34
C ILE A 174 -5.48 12.02 -8.21
N THR A 175 -4.78 12.61 -7.25
CA THR A 175 -4.76 14.06 -7.02
C THR A 175 -4.25 14.84 -8.24
N ASN A 176 -3.23 14.30 -8.91
CA ASN A 176 -2.65 14.93 -10.11
C ASN A 176 -3.59 14.85 -11.33
N GLY A 177 -4.33 13.75 -11.47
CA GLY A 177 -5.28 13.58 -12.57
C GLY A 177 -6.65 14.23 -12.35
N PHE A 178 -6.97 14.59 -11.12
CA PHE A 178 -8.29 15.06 -10.76
C PHE A 178 -8.69 16.39 -11.45
N PRO A 179 -7.84 17.43 -11.55
CA PRO A 179 -8.17 18.65 -12.28
C PRO A 179 -8.53 18.39 -13.75
N ASP A 180 -7.74 17.55 -14.43
CA ASP A 180 -7.99 17.21 -15.83
C ASP A 180 -9.31 16.47 -16.01
N SER A 181 -9.69 15.63 -15.04
CA SER A 181 -10.99 14.92 -15.02
C SER A 181 -12.17 15.88 -14.89
N LEU A 182 -12.03 16.93 -14.07
CA LEU A 182 -13.06 17.94 -13.87
C LEU A 182 -13.25 18.79 -15.11
N ASP A 183 -12.17 19.18 -15.78
CA ASP A 183 -12.21 19.93 -17.03
C ASP A 183 -12.94 19.15 -18.12
N MET A 184 -12.63 17.85 -18.26
CA MET A 184 -13.32 16.97 -19.21
C MET A 184 -14.81 16.79 -18.85
N LEU A 185 -15.13 16.61 -17.55
CA LEU A 185 -16.51 16.52 -17.06
C LEU A 185 -17.30 17.78 -17.35
N LEU A 186 -16.70 18.95 -17.09
CA LEU A 186 -17.31 20.25 -17.36
C LEU A 186 -17.69 20.39 -18.85
N VAL A 187 -16.75 20.07 -19.74
CA VAL A 187 -16.99 20.12 -21.21
C VAL A 187 -18.11 19.15 -21.59
N CYS A 188 -18.17 17.93 -21.03
CA CYS A 188 -19.25 17.00 -21.32
C CYS A 188 -20.61 17.52 -20.88
N VAL A 189 -20.71 18.10 -19.68
CA VAL A 189 -21.98 18.64 -19.14
C VAL A 189 -22.40 19.90 -19.87
N GLU A 190 -21.48 20.80 -20.22
CA GLU A 190 -21.77 22.00 -21.03
C GLU A 190 -22.20 21.64 -22.46
N ALA A 191 -21.70 20.51 -23.00
CA ALA A 191 -22.19 19.97 -24.27
C ALA A 191 -23.59 19.30 -24.19
N GLY A 192 -24.24 19.34 -23.00
CA GLY A 192 -25.58 18.79 -22.79
C GLY A 192 -25.60 17.28 -22.45
N GLN A 193 -24.48 16.67 -22.15
CA GLN A 193 -24.46 15.29 -21.69
C GLN A 193 -24.87 15.21 -20.21
N SER A 194 -25.56 14.12 -19.84
CA SER A 194 -25.83 13.88 -18.42
C SER A 194 -24.50 13.59 -17.67
N LEU A 195 -24.47 13.91 -16.37
CA LEU A 195 -23.30 13.63 -15.53
C LEU A 195 -22.86 12.16 -15.63
N ASP A 196 -23.80 11.21 -15.65
CA ASP A 196 -23.55 9.78 -15.75
C ASP A 196 -22.82 9.42 -17.06
N GLN A 197 -23.23 10.02 -18.17
CA GLN A 197 -22.56 9.84 -19.47
C GLN A 197 -21.19 10.50 -19.50
N GLY A 198 -21.07 11.69 -18.91
CA GLY A 198 -19.80 12.39 -18.73
C GLY A 198 -18.79 11.53 -17.96
N ILE A 199 -19.18 10.93 -16.83
CA ILE A 199 -18.32 10.05 -16.03
C ILE A 199 -17.84 8.83 -16.86
N VAL A 200 -18.74 8.20 -17.64
CA VAL A 200 -18.35 7.08 -18.52
C VAL A 200 -17.31 7.53 -19.54
N ARG A 201 -17.52 8.66 -20.20
CA ARG A 201 -16.59 9.17 -21.21
C ARG A 201 -15.24 9.55 -20.62
N VAL A 202 -15.24 10.30 -19.52
CA VAL A 202 -14.02 10.74 -18.84
C VAL A 202 -13.23 9.54 -18.31
N SER A 203 -13.90 8.49 -17.80
CA SER A 203 -13.20 7.27 -17.36
C SER A 203 -12.43 6.60 -18.50
N GLN A 204 -12.92 6.66 -19.73
CA GLN A 204 -12.25 6.08 -20.89
C GLN A 204 -11.06 6.93 -21.38
N GLU A 205 -11.24 8.24 -21.41
CA GLU A 205 -10.24 9.20 -21.87
C GLU A 205 -9.01 9.26 -20.91
N LEU A 206 -9.28 9.20 -19.60
CA LEU A 206 -8.21 9.24 -18.58
C LEU A 206 -7.39 7.94 -18.49
N LYS A 207 -7.79 6.87 -19.15
CA LYS A 207 -7.17 5.55 -19.00
C LYS A 207 -5.68 5.53 -19.38
N SER A 208 -5.27 6.36 -20.34
CA SER A 208 -3.89 6.44 -20.82
C SER A 208 -2.99 7.27 -19.90
N GLY A 209 -3.53 8.35 -19.29
CA GLY A 209 -2.76 9.28 -18.48
C GLY A 209 -2.83 8.99 -16.98
N PHE A 210 -4.04 8.69 -16.48
CA PHE A 210 -4.32 8.52 -15.06
C PHE A 210 -5.12 7.25 -14.79
N PRO A 211 -4.51 6.05 -14.89
CA PRO A 211 -5.21 4.78 -14.80
C PRO A 211 -5.89 4.53 -13.45
N ASP A 212 -5.32 5.03 -12.35
CA ASP A 212 -5.89 4.88 -11.00
C ASP A 212 -7.21 5.65 -10.85
N LEU A 213 -7.28 6.89 -11.35
CA LEU A 213 -8.50 7.70 -11.33
C LEU A 213 -9.53 7.16 -12.33
N SER A 214 -9.08 6.79 -13.54
CA SER A 214 -9.91 6.15 -14.55
C SER A 214 -10.63 4.92 -14.00
N GLY A 215 -9.91 4.05 -13.27
CA GLY A 215 -10.47 2.86 -12.64
C GLY A 215 -11.57 3.16 -11.62
N GLU A 216 -11.39 4.20 -10.80
CA GLU A 216 -12.42 4.61 -9.82
C GLU A 216 -13.67 5.18 -10.52
N LEU A 217 -13.49 6.00 -11.55
CA LEU A 217 -14.61 6.52 -12.36
C LEU A 217 -15.33 5.38 -13.13
N GLU A 218 -14.61 4.37 -13.58
CA GLU A 218 -15.20 3.19 -14.20
C GLU A 218 -16.07 2.41 -13.21
N ILE A 219 -15.62 2.22 -11.96
CA ILE A 219 -16.39 1.60 -10.87
C ILE A 219 -17.68 2.41 -10.60
N VAL A 220 -17.56 3.73 -10.48
CA VAL A 220 -18.70 4.64 -10.30
C VAL A 220 -19.73 4.47 -11.43
N SER A 221 -19.26 4.51 -12.67
CA SER A 221 -20.08 4.31 -13.86
C SER A 221 -20.82 2.97 -13.85
N GLN A 222 -20.14 1.88 -13.49
CA GLN A 222 -20.74 0.55 -13.43
C GLN A 222 -21.78 0.43 -12.31
N GLN A 223 -21.51 1.01 -11.13
CA GLN A 223 -22.44 1.00 -10.01
C GLN A 223 -23.70 1.83 -10.30
N MET A 224 -23.56 3.00 -10.95
CA MET A 224 -24.70 3.80 -11.40
C MET A 224 -25.53 3.07 -12.46
N LYS A 225 -24.90 2.40 -13.42
CA LYS A 225 -25.60 1.56 -14.42
C LYS A 225 -26.31 0.36 -13.80
N ALA A 226 -25.80 -0.16 -12.69
CA ALA A 226 -26.44 -1.24 -11.93
C ALA A 226 -27.62 -0.74 -11.06
N GLY A 227 -27.95 0.57 -11.10
CA GLY A 227 -29.07 1.17 -10.38
C GLY A 227 -28.79 1.47 -8.91
N LYS A 228 -27.53 1.46 -8.48
CA LYS A 228 -27.18 1.88 -7.12
C LYS A 228 -27.40 3.38 -6.97
N ASP A 229 -27.82 3.79 -5.77
CA ASP A 229 -28.03 5.20 -5.46
C ASP A 229 -26.77 6.05 -5.70
N LYS A 230 -26.94 7.18 -6.42
CA LYS A 230 -25.83 8.04 -6.85
C LYS A 230 -25.06 8.65 -5.68
N GLU A 231 -25.77 9.08 -4.65
CA GLU A 231 -25.15 9.66 -3.45
C GLU A 231 -24.25 8.65 -2.76
N SER A 232 -24.75 7.43 -2.58
CA SER A 232 -23.97 6.32 -1.99
C SER A 232 -22.74 5.97 -2.85
N VAL A 233 -22.88 5.93 -4.18
CA VAL A 233 -21.77 5.61 -5.09
C VAL A 233 -20.67 6.66 -5.05
N LEU A 234 -21.03 7.94 -4.98
CA LEU A 234 -20.09 9.04 -4.90
C LEU A 234 -19.36 9.07 -3.54
N LYS A 235 -20.08 8.82 -2.44
CA LYS A 235 -19.47 8.70 -1.10
C LYS A 235 -18.49 7.53 -1.04
N ASP A 236 -18.89 6.37 -1.53
CA ASP A 236 -18.02 5.20 -1.59
C ASP A 236 -16.76 5.47 -2.42
N MET A 237 -16.86 6.22 -3.53
CA MET A 237 -15.71 6.65 -4.33
C MET A 237 -14.76 7.53 -3.53
N ALA A 238 -15.29 8.53 -2.81
CA ALA A 238 -14.50 9.42 -1.97
C ALA A 238 -13.72 8.66 -0.90
N GLU A 239 -14.36 7.70 -0.23
CA GLU A 239 -13.71 6.83 0.76
C GLU A 239 -12.62 5.95 0.15
N ARG A 240 -12.87 5.35 -1.03
CA ARG A 240 -11.88 4.51 -1.73
C ARG A 240 -10.67 5.30 -2.22
N CYS A 241 -10.88 6.52 -2.68
CA CYS A 241 -9.79 7.40 -3.11
C CYS A 241 -8.98 7.90 -1.91
N GLY A 242 -9.65 8.27 -0.82
CA GLY A 242 -9.03 8.84 0.39
C GLY A 242 -8.31 10.18 0.12
N VAL A 243 -8.78 10.95 -0.87
CA VAL A 243 -8.24 12.26 -1.27
C VAL A 243 -9.23 13.34 -0.89
N GLN A 244 -8.78 14.34 -0.13
CA GLN A 244 -9.62 15.41 0.39
C GLN A 244 -10.34 16.20 -0.72
N ASP A 245 -9.65 16.49 -1.83
CA ASP A 245 -10.23 17.22 -2.94
C ASP A 245 -11.44 16.46 -3.55
N ILE A 246 -11.35 15.11 -3.66
CA ILE A 246 -12.46 14.28 -4.15
C ILE A 246 -13.61 14.25 -3.13
N THR A 247 -13.31 14.17 -1.84
CA THR A 247 -14.34 14.17 -0.79
C THR A 247 -15.13 15.48 -0.80
N SER A 248 -14.43 16.62 -0.91
CA SER A 248 -15.06 17.93 -1.02
C SER A 248 -15.91 18.04 -2.29
N PHE A 249 -15.37 17.61 -3.43
CA PHE A 249 -16.09 17.60 -4.71
C PHE A 249 -17.37 16.76 -4.67
N THR A 250 -17.28 15.53 -4.17
CA THR A 250 -18.46 14.66 -4.08
C THR A 250 -19.52 15.24 -3.17
N THR A 251 -19.12 15.91 -2.07
CA THR A 251 -20.05 16.61 -1.19
C THR A 251 -20.76 17.75 -1.90
N VAL A 252 -20.03 18.61 -2.62
CA VAL A 252 -20.60 19.71 -3.41
C VAL A 252 -21.55 19.17 -4.49
N LEU A 253 -21.16 18.09 -5.16
CA LEU A 253 -21.97 17.49 -6.22
C LEU A 253 -23.29 16.90 -5.68
N ILE A 254 -23.24 16.21 -4.53
CA ILE A 254 -24.42 15.67 -3.85
C ILE A 254 -25.35 16.82 -3.43
N GLN A 255 -24.79 17.86 -2.82
CA GLN A 255 -25.58 19.04 -2.42
C GLN A 255 -26.24 19.73 -3.63
N SER A 256 -25.50 19.88 -4.73
CA SER A 256 -26.05 20.47 -5.95
C SER A 256 -27.24 19.67 -6.50
N GLN A 257 -27.17 18.33 -6.44
CA GLN A 257 -28.27 17.46 -6.83
C GLN A 257 -29.48 17.57 -5.90
N GLN A 258 -29.26 17.66 -4.59
CA GLN A 258 -30.34 17.75 -3.59
C GLN A 258 -31.07 19.10 -3.64
N PHE A 259 -30.35 20.19 -3.83
CA PHE A 259 -30.90 21.53 -3.88
C PHE A 259 -31.38 21.99 -5.29
N GLY A 260 -31.17 21.16 -6.31
CA GLY A 260 -31.54 21.47 -7.69
C GLY A 260 -30.74 22.62 -8.32
N THR A 261 -29.53 22.90 -7.77
CA THR A 261 -28.63 23.88 -8.38
C THR A 261 -27.96 23.33 -9.63
N SER A 262 -27.51 24.22 -10.52
CA SER A 262 -26.85 23.81 -11.76
C SER A 262 -25.55 23.03 -11.46
N ILE A 263 -25.53 21.77 -11.85
CA ILE A 263 -24.30 20.91 -11.74
C ILE A 263 -23.16 21.51 -12.56
N SER A 264 -23.49 22.13 -13.71
CA SER A 264 -22.51 22.81 -14.56
C SER A 264 -21.80 23.96 -13.83
N ASP A 265 -22.56 24.78 -13.10
CA ASP A 265 -21.99 25.90 -12.35
C ASP A 265 -21.11 25.41 -11.20
N ALA A 266 -21.55 24.38 -10.48
CA ALA A 266 -20.75 23.75 -9.42
C ALA A 266 -19.45 23.17 -9.99
N LEU A 267 -19.51 22.46 -11.12
CA LEU A 267 -18.32 21.92 -11.80
C LEU A 267 -17.38 23.03 -12.26
N ARG A 268 -17.90 24.13 -12.81
CA ARG A 268 -17.11 25.26 -13.32
C ARG A 268 -16.30 25.92 -12.18
N VAL A 269 -16.97 26.20 -11.06
CA VAL A 269 -16.34 26.82 -9.89
C VAL A 269 -15.25 25.87 -9.35
N TYR A 270 -15.57 24.59 -9.19
CA TYR A 270 -14.65 23.62 -8.62
C TYR A 270 -13.46 23.30 -9.53
N ALA A 271 -13.67 23.23 -10.85
CA ALA A 271 -12.59 23.09 -11.84
C ALA A 271 -11.62 24.28 -11.80
N GLY A 272 -12.15 25.52 -11.66
CA GLY A 272 -11.33 26.71 -11.44
C GLY A 272 -10.47 26.61 -10.18
N GLU A 273 -11.09 26.26 -9.05
CA GLU A 273 -10.38 26.05 -7.78
C GLU A 273 -9.27 24.99 -7.89
N MET A 274 -9.51 23.90 -8.61
CA MET A 274 -8.51 22.84 -8.78
C MET A 274 -7.35 23.25 -9.67
N ARG A 275 -7.57 24.10 -10.68
CA ARG A 275 -6.49 24.68 -11.48
C ARG A 275 -5.61 25.59 -10.61
N ASP A 276 -6.22 26.45 -9.80
CA ASP A 276 -5.47 27.33 -8.87
C ASP A 276 -4.67 26.50 -7.86
N LYS A 277 -5.27 25.45 -7.28
CA LYS A 277 -4.55 24.50 -6.39
C LYS A 277 -3.37 23.84 -7.09
N ARG A 278 -3.49 23.50 -8.38
CA ARG A 278 -2.37 22.91 -9.16
C ARG A 278 -1.22 23.89 -9.30
N VAL A 279 -1.50 25.15 -9.59
CA VAL A 279 -0.48 26.21 -9.65
C VAL A 279 0.16 26.40 -8.28
N MET A 280 -0.62 26.55 -7.22
CA MET A 280 -0.10 26.70 -5.86
C MET A 280 0.79 25.53 -5.42
N ARG A 281 0.45 24.28 -5.75
CA ARG A 281 1.31 23.12 -5.48
C ARG A 281 2.65 23.19 -6.23
N ALA A 282 2.63 23.64 -7.48
CA ALA A 282 3.86 23.84 -8.26
C ALA A 282 4.73 24.95 -7.68
N GLU A 283 4.14 26.06 -7.26
CA GLU A 283 4.85 27.15 -6.59
C GLU A 283 5.43 26.71 -5.22
N GLU A 284 4.66 25.95 -4.44
CA GLU A 284 5.12 25.39 -3.16
C GLU A 284 6.33 24.45 -3.37
N ALA A 285 6.24 23.59 -4.38
CA ALA A 285 7.36 22.70 -4.73
C ALA A 285 8.60 23.49 -5.15
N ALA A 286 8.43 24.54 -5.97
CA ALA A 286 9.51 25.44 -6.38
C ALA A 286 10.13 26.18 -5.19
N ASN A 287 9.33 26.69 -4.27
CA ASN A 287 9.77 27.42 -3.08
C ASN A 287 10.51 26.54 -2.06
N LYS A 288 10.27 25.22 -2.06
CA LYS A 288 11.02 24.26 -1.21
C LYS A 288 12.43 23.96 -1.72
N LEU A 289 12.74 24.22 -3.01
CA LEU A 289 14.05 23.93 -3.60
C LEU A 289 15.18 24.77 -3.00
N PRO A 290 15.07 26.11 -2.90
CA PRO A 290 16.13 26.94 -2.31
C PRO A 290 16.45 26.53 -0.86
N THR A 291 15.43 26.24 -0.06
CA THR A 291 15.60 25.83 1.34
C THR A 291 16.35 24.50 1.44
N LYS A 292 16.03 23.52 0.59
CA LYS A 292 16.75 22.24 0.54
C LYS A 292 18.19 22.40 0.07
N MET A 293 18.43 23.26 -0.90
CA MET A 293 19.78 23.57 -1.39
C MET A 293 20.63 24.25 -0.30
N THR A 294 20.08 25.24 0.40
CA THR A 294 20.77 25.93 1.51
C THR A 294 21.12 24.95 2.63
N LEU A 295 20.18 24.07 3.01
CA LEU A 295 20.42 23.06 4.05
C LEU A 295 21.52 22.06 3.61
N ALA A 296 21.48 21.61 2.35
CA ALA A 296 22.48 20.70 1.81
C ALA A 296 23.87 21.33 1.75
N THR A 297 23.97 22.58 1.28
CA THR A 297 25.25 23.32 1.22
C THR A 297 25.78 23.58 2.63
N MET A 298 24.92 23.97 3.59
CA MET A 298 25.33 24.18 4.97
C MET A 298 25.83 22.89 5.63
N MET A 299 25.15 21.77 5.42
CA MET A 299 25.56 20.47 5.95
C MET A 299 26.87 19.96 5.34
N LEU A 300 27.15 20.33 4.09
CA LEU A 300 28.37 19.91 3.41
C LEU A 300 29.57 20.84 3.70
N THR A 301 29.34 22.16 3.88
CA THR A 301 30.42 23.15 4.03
C THR A 301 30.82 23.37 5.48
N VAL A 302 29.90 23.35 6.43
CA VAL A 302 30.17 23.65 7.86
C VAL A 302 31.13 22.64 8.50
N PRO A 303 30.95 21.30 8.39
CA PRO A 303 31.84 20.34 9.03
C PRO A 303 33.31 20.44 8.56
N PRO A 304 33.62 20.52 7.24
CA PRO A 304 34.98 20.70 6.79
C PRO A 304 35.60 22.03 7.25
N LEU A 305 34.81 23.10 7.26
CA LEU A 305 35.27 24.42 7.70
C LEU A 305 35.64 24.41 9.20
N LEU A 306 34.82 23.75 10.04
CA LEU A 306 35.13 23.54 11.45
C LEU A 306 36.42 22.73 11.63
N LEU A 307 36.60 21.65 10.86
CA LEU A 307 37.83 20.86 10.91
C LEU A 307 39.09 21.66 10.54
N ILE A 308 39.02 22.51 9.52
CA ILE A 308 40.12 23.36 9.09
C ILE A 308 40.43 24.44 10.14
N LEU A 309 39.39 25.01 10.77
CA LEU A 309 39.56 26.10 11.71
C LEU A 309 40.05 25.62 13.10
N ILE A 310 39.48 24.51 13.59
CA ILE A 310 39.74 23.99 14.93
C ILE A 310 40.88 22.96 14.95
N GLY A 311 41.08 22.24 13.85
CA GLY A 311 42.10 21.18 13.71
C GLY A 311 43.51 21.60 14.16
N PRO A 312 44.10 22.73 13.65
CA PRO A 312 45.39 23.17 14.07
C PRO A 312 45.50 23.50 15.54
N SER A 313 44.41 24.08 16.12
CA SER A 313 44.38 24.44 17.54
C SER A 313 44.35 23.19 18.44
N ILE A 314 43.54 22.19 18.12
CA ILE A 314 43.49 20.93 18.87
C ILE A 314 44.85 20.19 18.73
N HIS A 315 45.45 20.17 17.56
CA HIS A 315 46.72 19.50 17.35
C HIS A 315 47.85 20.17 18.15
N GLY A 316 47.88 21.51 18.19
CA GLY A 316 48.83 22.26 19.02
C GLY A 316 48.68 22.00 20.53
N ILE A 317 47.44 21.93 21.01
CA ILE A 317 47.13 21.61 22.44
C ILE A 317 47.54 20.16 22.76
N SER A 318 47.23 19.20 21.84
CA SER A 318 47.57 17.78 22.03
C SER A 318 49.10 17.57 22.11
N GLN A 319 49.89 18.27 21.30
CA GLN A 319 51.36 18.20 21.33
C GLN A 319 51.91 18.80 22.64
N ASN A 320 51.34 19.90 23.13
CA ASN A 320 51.81 20.53 24.40
C ASN A 320 51.41 19.75 25.65
N MET A 321 50.32 18.98 25.61
CA MET A 321 49.90 18.15 26.73
C MET A 321 50.46 16.73 26.75
N GLY A 322 50.93 16.23 25.60
CA GLY A 322 51.55 14.90 25.47
C GLY A 322 53.08 14.87 25.59
N GLY A 323 53.74 15.99 25.79
CA GLY A 323 55.21 16.18 25.86
C GLY A 323 55.76 16.44 27.30
N GLY A 324 55.00 15.97 28.36
CA GLY A 324 55.44 16.03 29.73
C GLY A 324 55.78 14.63 30.30
#